data_2cda9da9c2e5eb3ff49c55c14f253de3
#
_entry.id   2cda9da9c2e5eb3ff49c55c14f253de3
#
_cell.length_a   1.000
_cell.length_b   1.000
_cell.length_c   1.000
_cell.angle_alpha   90.00
_cell.angle_beta   90.00
_cell.angle_gamma   90.00
#
_symmetry.space_group_name_H-M   'P 1'
#
loop_
_entity.id
_entity.type
_entity.pdbx_description
1 polymer ?
#
loop_
_entity_poly.entity_id
_entity_poly.type
_entity_poly.pdbx_seq_one_letter_code
_entity_poly.pdbx_strand_id
1 'polypeptide(L)'
;MISQAPFTRICSPLFLDRETQATRLLAEPGDILVKAAPGPGDQLESLAPIYRELAETVAGVVHGGGRPLTVVGDCCQVIPVMAGLARGGVQPALVWLDSHGDFNTWDTTPSGFLGGMPLAMLTGRGDQRLMEAVNFQPLADDRIVLSDGRDLDPGERLLVEASGIMQVPAEALDVAALPAGPLHVHFDADIIDASEAPAFLYPVKGGPSADHMRRMIGMLLDSARVVSFSVCASWDPDKDPGGTTLSAVRSALEPIRT
;
A
#
# COMPACT_ATOMS: atom_id res chain seq x y z
N MET A 1 6.23 6.37 22.53
CA MET A 1 6.56 6.50 21.09
C MET A 1 5.40 5.88 20.30
N ILE A 2 4.96 6.50 19.21
CA ILE A 2 3.79 6.06 18.42
C ILE A 2 3.95 4.64 17.87
N SER A 3 5.18 4.20 17.58
CA SER A 3 5.48 2.86 17.04
C SER A 3 5.17 1.68 17.98
N GLN A 4 4.83 1.94 19.23
CA GLN A 4 4.43 0.92 20.21
C GLN A 4 2.94 0.99 20.59
N ALA A 5 2.22 2.00 20.09
CA ALA A 5 0.78 2.09 20.29
C ALA A 5 0.06 0.93 19.56
N PRO A 6 -1.13 0.52 19.99
CA PRO A 6 -1.94 -0.41 19.22
C PRO A 6 -2.30 0.16 17.85
N PHE A 7 -2.55 -0.69 16.88
CA PHE A 7 -3.09 -0.25 15.61
C PHE A 7 -4.55 0.16 15.75
N THR A 8 -4.89 1.27 15.09
CA THR A 8 -6.28 1.69 14.88
C THR A 8 -6.62 1.41 13.42
N ARG A 9 -7.62 0.56 13.20
CA ARG A 9 -7.98 0.10 11.86
C ARG A 9 -8.85 1.12 11.14
N ILE A 10 -8.56 1.30 9.86
CA ILE A 10 -9.30 2.14 8.92
C ILE A 10 -9.58 1.28 7.69
N CYS A 11 -10.81 1.26 7.20
CA CYS A 11 -11.18 0.54 5.98
C CYS A 11 -11.67 1.54 4.93
N SER A 12 -11.03 1.53 3.77
CA SER A 12 -11.48 2.23 2.57
C SER A 12 -11.92 1.21 1.53
N PRO A 13 -13.23 0.96 1.39
CA PRO A 13 -13.76 -0.20 0.64
C PRO A 13 -13.83 0.05 -0.87
N LEU A 14 -12.93 0.83 -1.42
CA LEU A 14 -12.92 1.19 -2.83
C LEU A 14 -11.67 0.66 -3.52
N PHE A 15 -11.85 0.13 -4.73
CA PHE A 15 -10.82 -0.08 -5.73
C PHE A 15 -10.96 1.04 -6.76
N LEU A 16 -10.08 2.03 -6.70
CA LEU A 16 -10.23 3.31 -7.38
C LEU A 16 -11.60 3.93 -7.03
N ASP A 17 -12.48 4.09 -8.02
CA ASP A 17 -13.81 4.69 -7.89
C ASP A 17 -14.94 3.67 -7.65
N ARG A 18 -14.62 2.36 -7.44
CA ARG A 18 -15.60 1.27 -7.33
C ARG A 18 -15.48 0.54 -6.01
N GLU A 19 -16.61 0.16 -5.43
CA GLU A 19 -16.59 -0.71 -4.25
C GLU A 19 -15.99 -2.08 -4.56
N THR A 20 -15.17 -2.57 -3.63
CA THR A 20 -14.61 -3.93 -3.68
C THR A 20 -15.04 -4.75 -2.47
N GLN A 21 -15.39 -6.03 -2.72
CA GLN A 21 -15.73 -6.96 -1.65
C GLN A 21 -14.49 -7.47 -0.90
N ALA A 22 -13.32 -7.48 -1.53
CA ALA A 22 -12.09 -7.99 -0.93
C ALA A 22 -11.72 -7.25 0.36
N THR A 23 -11.80 -5.92 0.37
CA THR A 23 -11.56 -5.11 1.58
C THR A 23 -12.56 -5.42 2.69
N ARG A 24 -13.82 -5.67 2.34
CA ARG A 24 -14.88 -6.03 3.31
C ARG A 24 -14.62 -7.37 3.99
N LEU A 25 -13.97 -8.31 3.29
CA LEU A 25 -13.58 -9.60 3.86
C LEU A 25 -12.45 -9.49 4.87
N LEU A 26 -11.64 -8.42 4.80
CA LEU A 26 -10.59 -8.10 5.77
C LEU A 26 -11.07 -7.11 6.84
N ALA A 27 -12.21 -6.45 6.65
CA ALA A 27 -12.73 -5.52 7.63
C ALA A 27 -13.15 -6.21 8.93
N GLU A 28 -13.00 -5.52 10.04
CA GLU A 28 -13.36 -5.99 11.39
C GLU A 28 -14.39 -5.07 12.05
N PRO A 29 -15.18 -5.59 12.99
CA PRO A 29 -16.06 -4.75 13.79
C PRO A 29 -15.25 -3.67 14.53
N GLY A 30 -15.63 -2.41 14.34
CA GLY A 30 -14.93 -1.27 14.95
C GLY A 30 -13.98 -0.53 14.00
N ASP A 31 -13.76 -1.02 12.79
CA ASP A 31 -12.99 -0.30 11.77
C ASP A 31 -13.62 1.08 11.49
N ILE A 32 -12.77 2.10 11.39
CA ILE A 32 -13.18 3.42 10.91
C ILE A 32 -13.38 3.33 9.39
N LEU A 33 -14.61 3.52 8.93
CA LEU A 33 -14.92 3.43 7.50
C LEU A 33 -14.75 4.78 6.82
N VAL A 34 -14.02 4.81 5.71
CA VAL A 34 -14.03 5.91 4.74
C VAL A 34 -15.35 5.83 3.97
N LYS A 35 -16.13 6.91 3.99
CA LYS A 35 -17.50 6.95 3.48
C LYS A 35 -17.65 7.87 2.27
N ALA A 36 -16.65 8.68 1.95
CA ALA A 36 -16.69 9.56 0.79
C ALA A 36 -16.92 8.73 -0.48
N ALA A 37 -17.82 9.23 -1.30
CA ALA A 37 -18.07 8.70 -2.62
C ALA A 37 -17.19 9.42 -3.66
N PRO A 38 -16.98 8.80 -4.84
CA PRO A 38 -16.33 9.47 -5.96
C PRO A 38 -17.00 10.80 -6.31
N GLY A 39 -16.20 11.82 -6.56
CA GLY A 39 -16.66 13.14 -7.01
C GLY A 39 -16.92 13.20 -8.52
N PRO A 40 -17.33 14.35 -9.04
CA PRO A 40 -17.42 14.60 -10.46
C PRO A 40 -16.04 14.79 -11.09
N GLY A 41 -15.97 14.63 -12.40
CA GLY A 41 -14.75 14.86 -13.19
C GLY A 41 -14.18 13.61 -13.84
N ASP A 42 -12.92 13.66 -14.23
CA ASP A 42 -12.21 12.48 -14.70
C ASP A 42 -11.87 11.53 -13.53
N GLN A 43 -11.22 10.40 -13.83
CA GLN A 43 -10.92 9.40 -12.80
C GLN A 43 -10.08 9.96 -11.66
N LEU A 44 -9.06 10.77 -11.93
CA LEU A 44 -8.19 11.36 -10.90
C LEU A 44 -8.95 12.38 -10.04
N GLU A 45 -9.75 13.24 -10.68
CA GLU A 45 -10.58 14.23 -9.98
C GLU A 45 -11.63 13.55 -9.10
N SER A 46 -12.21 12.46 -9.59
CA SER A 46 -13.26 11.71 -8.86
C SER A 46 -12.76 11.08 -7.57
N LEU A 47 -11.47 10.74 -7.47
CA LEU A 47 -10.86 10.15 -6.27
C LEU A 47 -10.58 11.18 -5.16
N ALA A 48 -10.52 12.47 -5.49
CA ALA A 48 -10.10 13.52 -4.55
C ALA A 48 -10.91 13.58 -3.24
N PRO A 49 -12.26 13.45 -3.22
CA PRO A 49 -13.03 13.43 -1.97
C PRO A 49 -12.66 12.26 -1.06
N ILE A 50 -12.47 11.06 -1.64
CA ILE A 50 -12.10 9.84 -0.92
C ILE A 50 -10.72 10.01 -0.29
N TYR A 51 -9.76 10.53 -1.06
CA TYR A 51 -8.39 10.73 -0.62
C TYR A 51 -8.28 11.76 0.50
N ARG A 52 -9.07 12.85 0.43
CA ARG A 52 -9.11 13.84 1.52
C ARG A 52 -9.64 13.23 2.80
N GLU A 53 -10.76 12.49 2.76
CA GLU A 53 -11.31 11.84 3.95
C GLU A 53 -10.36 10.82 4.55
N LEU A 54 -9.73 9.96 3.70
CA LEU A 54 -8.76 8.99 4.17
C LEU A 54 -7.55 9.67 4.83
N ALA A 55 -7.01 10.73 4.21
CA ALA A 55 -5.88 11.48 4.79
C ALA A 55 -6.25 12.14 6.12
N GLU A 56 -7.46 12.72 6.25
CA GLU A 56 -7.95 13.31 7.50
C GLU A 56 -8.15 12.25 8.58
N THR A 57 -8.69 11.08 8.22
CA THR A 57 -8.89 9.95 9.15
C THR A 57 -7.57 9.43 9.68
N VAL A 58 -6.58 9.23 8.80
CA VAL A 58 -5.22 8.82 9.18
C VAL A 58 -4.58 9.85 10.11
N ALA A 59 -4.66 11.14 9.76
CA ALA A 59 -4.14 12.22 10.61
C ALA A 59 -4.81 12.24 12.00
N GLY A 60 -6.13 12.01 12.05
CA GLY A 60 -6.88 11.93 13.31
C GLY A 60 -6.39 10.80 14.22
N VAL A 61 -6.12 9.62 13.66
CA VAL A 61 -5.54 8.48 14.40
C VAL A 61 -4.17 8.84 14.97
N VAL A 62 -3.29 9.45 14.15
CA VAL A 62 -1.95 9.86 14.58
C VAL A 62 -2.01 10.93 15.68
N HIS A 63 -2.87 11.94 15.54
CA HIS A 63 -3.06 12.96 16.58
C HIS A 63 -3.60 12.38 17.90
N GLY A 64 -4.39 11.28 17.80
CA GLY A 64 -4.85 10.52 18.97
C GLY A 64 -3.77 9.63 19.59
N GLY A 65 -2.55 9.61 19.04
CA GLY A 65 -1.43 8.78 19.52
C GLY A 65 -1.49 7.32 19.05
N GLY A 66 -2.42 6.95 18.17
CA GLY A 66 -2.55 5.62 17.58
C GLY A 66 -1.67 5.40 16.37
N ARG A 67 -1.53 4.14 15.93
CA ARG A 67 -0.90 3.75 14.66
C ARG A 67 -1.97 3.39 13.63
N PRO A 68 -2.04 4.07 12.47
CA PRO A 68 -2.99 3.68 11.44
C PRO A 68 -2.65 2.30 10.83
N LEU A 69 -3.64 1.41 10.75
CA LEU A 69 -3.67 0.21 9.93
C LEU A 69 -4.78 0.41 8.90
N THR A 70 -4.42 0.66 7.64
CA THR A 70 -5.40 0.89 6.58
C THR A 70 -5.60 -0.37 5.73
N VAL A 71 -6.85 -0.77 5.54
CA VAL A 71 -7.26 -1.78 4.56
C VAL A 71 -7.84 -1.03 3.37
N VAL A 72 -7.16 -1.14 2.24
CA VAL A 72 -7.47 -0.39 1.01
C VAL A 72 -7.71 -1.34 -0.16
N GLY A 73 -8.41 -0.91 -1.19
CA GLY A 73 -8.72 -1.74 -2.35
C GLY A 73 -7.68 -1.64 -3.47
N ASP A 74 -6.89 -0.57 -3.50
CA ASP A 74 -5.84 -0.32 -4.48
C ASP A 74 -4.66 0.44 -3.89
N CYS A 75 -3.49 0.35 -4.55
CA CYS A 75 -2.23 0.93 -4.10
C CYS A 75 -2.19 2.45 -4.18
N CYS A 76 -3.02 3.10 -5.02
CA CYS A 76 -3.11 4.56 -5.10
C CYS A 76 -3.52 5.19 -3.76
N GLN A 77 -4.22 4.46 -2.91
CA GLN A 77 -4.67 4.93 -1.60
C GLN A 77 -3.52 5.08 -0.57
N VAL A 78 -2.30 4.64 -0.89
CA VAL A 78 -1.11 4.96 -0.09
C VAL A 78 -0.79 6.45 -0.13
N ILE A 79 -1.12 7.14 -1.22
CA ILE A 79 -0.93 8.60 -1.34
C ILE A 79 -1.65 9.34 -0.19
N PRO A 80 -2.97 9.19 0.01
CA PRO A 80 -3.64 9.83 1.14
C PRO A 80 -3.19 9.30 2.52
N VAL A 81 -2.75 8.03 2.62
CA VAL A 81 -2.19 7.52 3.88
C VAL A 81 -0.92 8.29 4.24
N MET A 82 0.02 8.43 3.30
CA MET A 82 1.26 9.20 3.53
C MET A 82 0.98 10.68 3.82
N ALA A 83 0.02 11.28 3.12
CA ALA A 83 -0.44 12.65 3.40
C ALA A 83 -0.99 12.80 4.82
N GLY A 84 -1.80 11.84 5.27
CA GLY A 84 -2.36 11.83 6.62
C GLY A 84 -1.30 11.67 7.70
N LEU A 85 -0.30 10.81 7.48
CA LEU A 85 0.85 10.67 8.38
C LEU A 85 1.63 11.99 8.50
N ALA A 86 1.90 12.65 7.37
CA ALA A 86 2.60 13.93 7.36
C ALA A 86 1.81 15.03 8.10
N ARG A 87 0.48 15.11 7.91
CA ARG A 87 -0.40 16.01 8.67
C ARG A 87 -0.39 15.71 10.16
N GLY A 88 -0.28 14.43 10.54
CA GLY A 88 -0.13 14.00 11.92
C GLY A 88 1.27 14.27 12.51
N GLY A 89 2.18 14.88 11.75
CA GLY A 89 3.55 15.19 12.18
C GLY A 89 4.53 14.03 12.08
N VAL A 90 4.19 12.96 11.32
CA VAL A 90 5.04 11.78 11.13
C VAL A 90 5.47 11.70 9.67
N GLN A 91 6.77 11.63 9.43
CA GLN A 91 7.36 11.50 8.08
C GLN A 91 8.15 10.18 7.98
N PRO A 92 7.48 9.05 7.75
CA PRO A 92 8.14 7.76 7.65
C PRO A 92 8.88 7.59 6.31
N ALA A 93 9.84 6.68 6.29
CA ALA A 93 10.26 6.04 5.04
C ALA A 93 9.19 5.04 4.61
N LEU A 94 9.09 4.77 3.33
CA LEU A 94 8.11 3.88 2.72
C LEU A 94 8.76 2.56 2.36
N VAL A 95 8.24 1.46 2.91
CA VAL A 95 8.56 0.10 2.49
C VAL A 95 7.36 -0.41 1.69
N TRP A 96 7.56 -0.60 0.40
CA TRP A 96 6.56 -1.05 -0.55
C TRP A 96 6.77 -2.52 -0.86
N LEU A 97 5.90 -3.38 -0.34
CA LEU A 97 5.93 -4.83 -0.52
C LEU A 97 4.91 -5.20 -1.60
N ASP A 98 5.39 -5.53 -2.82
CA ASP A 98 4.54 -5.67 -3.99
C ASP A 98 5.23 -6.54 -5.05
N SER A 99 4.47 -7.32 -5.81
CA SER A 99 4.97 -8.03 -6.98
C SER A 99 5.24 -7.09 -8.16
N HIS A 100 4.54 -5.96 -8.23
CA HIS A 100 4.64 -4.95 -9.26
C HIS A 100 5.55 -3.79 -8.83
N GLY A 101 5.83 -2.88 -9.74
CA GLY A 101 6.61 -1.69 -9.44
C GLY A 101 5.75 -0.53 -8.98
N ASP A 102 4.54 -0.45 -9.52
CA ASP A 102 3.64 0.69 -9.39
C ASP A 102 4.32 2.03 -9.71
N PHE A 103 5.34 1.94 -10.58
CA PHE A 103 6.25 3.03 -10.93
C PHE A 103 6.07 3.53 -12.37
N ASN A 104 4.98 3.11 -13.03
CA ASN A 104 4.61 3.61 -14.35
C ASN A 104 4.17 5.09 -14.30
N THR A 105 4.27 5.74 -15.43
CA THR A 105 3.64 7.02 -15.74
C THR A 105 2.74 6.86 -16.96
N TRP A 106 1.97 7.89 -17.32
CA TRP A 106 1.18 7.84 -18.58
C TRP A 106 2.04 7.60 -19.82
N ASP A 107 3.34 7.95 -19.78
CA ASP A 107 4.27 7.76 -20.91
C ASP A 107 4.85 6.34 -20.97
N THR A 108 4.84 5.59 -19.88
CA THR A 108 5.50 4.27 -19.79
C THR A 108 4.53 3.10 -19.66
N THR A 109 3.30 3.36 -19.20
CA THR A 109 2.30 2.32 -18.99
C THR A 109 1.81 1.74 -20.32
N PRO A 110 1.85 0.39 -20.51
CA PRO A 110 1.27 -0.23 -21.69
C PRO A 110 -0.26 -0.38 -21.59
N SER A 111 -0.80 -0.39 -20.38
CA SER A 111 -2.21 -0.65 -20.09
C SER A 111 -3.05 0.62 -19.90
N GLY A 112 -2.44 1.75 -19.56
CA GLY A 112 -3.13 2.95 -19.10
C GLY A 112 -3.80 2.76 -17.73
N PHE A 113 -3.41 1.76 -16.95
CA PHE A 113 -4.01 1.47 -15.65
C PHE A 113 -3.40 2.35 -14.56
N LEU A 114 -4.24 3.17 -13.92
CA LEU A 114 -3.84 4.10 -12.87
C LEU A 114 -3.21 3.39 -11.65
N GLY A 115 -3.69 2.19 -11.33
CA GLY A 115 -3.18 1.41 -10.19
C GLY A 115 -1.69 1.08 -10.26
N GLY A 116 -1.09 1.05 -11.46
CA GLY A 116 0.34 0.82 -11.64
C GLY A 116 1.21 2.08 -11.59
N MET A 117 0.74 3.19 -10.99
CA MET A 117 1.43 4.50 -11.03
C MET A 117 1.72 5.14 -9.67
N PRO A 118 1.12 4.70 -8.55
CA PRO A 118 1.15 5.48 -7.30
C PRO A 118 2.55 5.67 -6.72
N LEU A 119 3.44 4.68 -6.85
CA LEU A 119 4.80 4.82 -6.33
C LEU A 119 5.60 5.85 -7.13
N ALA A 120 5.41 5.95 -8.47
CA ALA A 120 5.99 7.02 -9.26
C ALA A 120 5.45 8.39 -8.81
N MET A 121 4.13 8.52 -8.61
CA MET A 121 3.52 9.77 -8.13
C MET A 121 4.10 10.19 -6.77
N LEU A 122 4.27 9.25 -5.83
CA LEU A 122 4.87 9.50 -4.52
C LEU A 122 6.31 10.01 -4.59
N THR A 123 7.03 9.76 -5.70
CA THR A 123 8.38 10.28 -5.96
C THR A 123 8.39 11.57 -6.79
N GLY A 124 7.23 12.14 -7.10
CA GLY A 124 7.10 13.35 -7.92
C GLY A 124 7.18 13.10 -9.43
N ARG A 125 7.05 11.84 -9.85
CA ARG A 125 7.03 11.45 -11.28
C ARG A 125 5.59 11.30 -11.76
N GLY A 126 5.39 11.51 -13.06
CA GLY A 126 4.08 11.38 -13.70
C GLY A 126 3.05 12.43 -13.25
N ASP A 127 1.79 12.03 -13.23
CA ASP A 127 0.66 12.91 -12.90
C ASP A 127 0.57 13.17 -11.39
N GLN A 128 0.62 14.43 -11.01
CA GLN A 128 0.65 14.82 -9.58
C GLN A 128 -0.72 15.23 -9.02
N ARG A 129 -1.80 15.14 -9.80
CA ARG A 129 -3.13 15.60 -9.35
C ARG A 129 -3.63 14.92 -8.08
N LEU A 130 -3.32 13.62 -7.87
CA LEU A 130 -3.68 12.93 -6.63
C LEU A 130 -2.87 13.43 -5.43
N MET A 131 -1.59 13.74 -5.64
CA MET A 131 -0.72 14.34 -4.62
C MET A 131 -1.20 15.75 -4.23
N GLU A 132 -1.55 16.54 -5.24
CA GLU A 132 -2.10 17.90 -5.08
C GLU A 132 -3.45 17.86 -4.34
N ALA A 133 -4.34 16.89 -4.67
CA ALA A 133 -5.65 16.75 -4.05
C ALA A 133 -5.59 16.59 -2.52
N VAL A 134 -4.48 16.02 -2.01
CA VAL A 134 -4.22 15.83 -0.58
C VAL A 134 -3.11 16.74 -0.05
N ASN A 135 -2.61 17.68 -0.85
CA ASN A 135 -1.53 18.61 -0.49
C ASN A 135 -0.32 17.88 0.12
N PHE A 136 0.15 16.82 -0.55
CA PHE A 136 1.30 16.06 -0.13
C PHE A 136 2.49 16.32 -1.08
N GLN A 137 3.69 16.49 -0.49
CA GLN A 137 4.92 16.70 -1.25
C GLN A 137 5.59 15.36 -1.55
N PRO A 138 6.26 15.22 -2.69
CA PRO A 138 6.97 14.01 -3.04
C PRO A 138 8.00 13.59 -2.00
N LEU A 139 8.15 12.29 -1.85
CA LEU A 139 9.20 11.67 -1.04
C LEU A 139 10.53 11.69 -1.82
N ALA A 140 11.62 11.84 -1.11
CA ALA A 140 12.94 11.59 -1.69
C ALA A 140 13.10 10.10 -1.99
N ASP A 141 13.72 9.77 -3.12
CA ASP A 141 13.88 8.39 -3.60
C ASP A 141 14.58 7.50 -2.55
N ASP A 142 15.59 8.03 -1.85
CA ASP A 142 16.33 7.32 -0.80
C ASP A 142 15.51 7.00 0.46
N ARG A 143 14.27 7.47 0.51
CA ARG A 143 13.30 7.15 1.56
C ARG A 143 12.34 6.02 1.17
N ILE A 144 12.54 5.39 0.02
CA ILE A 144 11.64 4.38 -0.54
C ILE A 144 12.41 3.08 -0.77
N VAL A 145 11.81 1.98 -0.34
CA VAL A 145 12.26 0.62 -0.62
C VAL A 145 11.13 -0.12 -1.31
N LEU A 146 11.34 -0.51 -2.56
CA LEU A 146 10.50 -1.44 -3.30
C LEU A 146 10.99 -2.87 -3.06
N SER A 147 10.19 -3.67 -2.45
CA SER A 147 10.44 -5.09 -2.21
C SER A 147 9.19 -5.86 -2.67
N ASP A 148 9.20 -6.51 -3.67
CA ASP A 148 9.94 -7.32 -4.60
C ASP A 148 10.11 -6.62 -5.98
N GLY A 149 8.96 -6.20 -6.60
CA GLY A 149 8.98 -5.59 -7.94
C GLY A 149 9.48 -6.56 -9.01
N ARG A 150 9.08 -7.85 -8.95
CA ARG A 150 9.55 -8.86 -9.91
C ARG A 150 8.89 -8.75 -11.28
N ASP A 151 7.70 -8.16 -11.35
CA ASP A 151 6.94 -7.94 -12.57
C ASP A 151 6.87 -6.46 -12.93
N LEU A 152 7.86 -5.99 -13.67
CA LEU A 152 7.96 -4.61 -14.12
C LEU A 152 7.76 -4.54 -15.63
N ASP A 153 6.91 -3.63 -16.07
CA ASP A 153 6.81 -3.25 -17.48
C ASP A 153 8.15 -2.72 -18.01
N PRO A 154 8.49 -2.89 -19.31
CA PRO A 154 9.78 -2.45 -19.84
C PRO A 154 10.10 -0.97 -19.61
N GLY A 155 9.11 -0.06 -19.76
CA GLY A 155 9.28 1.36 -19.52
C GLY A 155 9.39 1.72 -18.05
N GLU A 156 8.65 1.01 -17.20
CA GLU A 156 8.68 1.11 -15.75
C GLU A 156 10.04 0.69 -15.18
N ARG A 157 10.59 -0.43 -15.64
CA ARG A 157 11.92 -0.91 -15.26
C ARG A 157 13.00 0.16 -15.47
N LEU A 158 12.98 0.82 -16.63
CA LEU A 158 13.93 1.89 -16.91
C LEU A 158 13.78 3.09 -15.95
N LEU A 159 12.55 3.40 -15.54
CA LEU A 159 12.32 4.46 -14.55
C LEU A 159 12.81 4.05 -13.17
N VAL A 160 12.55 2.81 -12.75
CA VAL A 160 13.05 2.28 -11.46
C VAL A 160 14.58 2.29 -11.44
N GLU A 161 15.23 1.77 -12.48
CA GLU A 161 16.69 1.73 -12.59
C GLU A 161 17.34 3.13 -12.63
N ALA A 162 16.65 4.12 -13.21
CA ALA A 162 17.10 5.51 -13.26
C ALA A 162 16.80 6.30 -11.98
N SER A 163 15.99 5.75 -11.08
CA SER A 163 15.63 6.38 -9.82
C SER A 163 16.68 6.09 -8.73
N GLY A 164 16.53 6.76 -7.60
CA GLY A 164 17.32 6.48 -6.40
C GLY A 164 16.63 5.57 -5.39
N ILE A 165 15.48 4.95 -5.73
CA ILE A 165 14.80 4.03 -4.84
C ILE A 165 15.60 2.74 -4.67
N MET A 166 15.54 2.16 -3.48
CA MET A 166 16.14 0.86 -3.23
C MET A 166 15.17 -0.22 -3.71
N GLN A 167 15.59 -1.06 -4.67
CA GLN A 167 14.85 -2.26 -5.04
C GLN A 167 15.56 -3.51 -4.51
N VAL A 168 14.83 -4.38 -3.79
CA VAL A 168 15.37 -5.63 -3.24
C VAL A 168 14.34 -6.75 -3.37
N PRO A 169 14.75 -7.99 -3.71
CA PRO A 169 13.85 -9.14 -3.65
C PRO A 169 13.26 -9.31 -2.24
N ALA A 170 12.04 -9.84 -2.16
CA ALA A 170 11.37 -10.05 -0.88
C ALA A 170 12.22 -10.87 0.11
N GLU A 171 12.87 -11.93 -0.38
CA GLU A 171 13.70 -12.80 0.44
C GLU A 171 15.00 -12.15 0.94
N ALA A 172 15.42 -11.04 0.33
CA ALA A 172 16.63 -10.30 0.66
C ALA A 172 16.37 -9.05 1.48
N LEU A 173 15.12 -8.76 1.87
CA LEU A 173 14.80 -7.58 2.67
C LEU A 173 15.45 -7.68 4.05
N ASP A 174 16.40 -6.79 4.31
CA ASP A 174 17.07 -6.65 5.61
C ASP A 174 16.57 -5.39 6.31
N VAL A 175 15.93 -5.57 7.46
CA VAL A 175 15.41 -4.47 8.30
C VAL A 175 16.52 -3.50 8.72
N ALA A 176 17.76 -3.97 8.87
CA ALA A 176 18.90 -3.13 9.23
C ALA A 176 19.36 -2.21 8.08
N ALA A 177 19.09 -2.61 6.82
CA ALA A 177 19.43 -1.83 5.64
C ALA A 177 18.36 -0.78 5.27
N LEU A 178 17.18 -0.82 5.90
CA LEU A 178 16.10 0.12 5.63
C LEU A 178 16.47 1.56 6.03
N PRO A 179 15.96 2.58 5.33
CA PRO A 179 16.19 3.98 5.66
C PRO A 179 15.94 4.28 7.14
N ALA A 180 16.75 5.14 7.75
CA ALA A 180 16.65 5.44 9.18
C ALA A 180 15.31 6.12 9.56
N GLY A 181 14.88 5.95 10.81
CA GLY A 181 13.68 6.58 11.38
C GLY A 181 12.42 5.72 11.29
N PRO A 182 11.23 6.33 11.38
CA PRO A 182 9.95 5.64 11.33
C PRO A 182 9.68 5.05 9.94
N LEU A 183 8.88 3.98 9.89
CA LEU A 183 8.51 3.28 8.67
C LEU A 183 7.00 3.26 8.50
N HIS A 184 6.53 3.53 7.29
CA HIS A 184 5.23 3.07 6.79
C HIS A 184 5.48 1.82 5.94
N VAL A 185 4.77 0.75 6.23
CA VAL A 185 4.82 -0.48 5.42
C VAL A 185 3.53 -0.57 4.62
N HIS A 186 3.68 -0.58 3.31
CA HIS A 186 2.60 -0.94 2.38
C HIS A 186 2.78 -2.39 1.96
N PHE A 187 1.75 -3.18 2.11
CA PHE A 187 1.68 -4.57 1.72
C PHE A 187 0.60 -4.73 0.67
N ASP A 188 0.99 -4.78 -0.61
CA ASP A 188 0.10 -5.35 -1.62
C ASP A 188 0.10 -6.86 -1.45
N ALA A 189 -1.08 -7.40 -1.21
CA ALA A 189 -1.22 -8.83 -0.92
C ALA A 189 -0.82 -9.71 -2.12
N ASP A 190 -0.81 -9.17 -3.35
CA ASP A 190 -0.45 -9.89 -4.56
C ASP A 190 1.07 -10.14 -4.71
N ILE A 191 1.89 -9.63 -3.78
CA ILE A 191 3.29 -10.06 -3.63
C ILE A 191 3.36 -11.57 -3.34
N ILE A 192 2.34 -12.15 -2.68
CA ILE A 192 2.25 -13.59 -2.43
C ILE A 192 2.19 -14.34 -3.76
N ASP A 193 2.91 -15.45 -3.83
CA ASP A 193 2.95 -16.27 -5.03
C ASP A 193 1.55 -16.67 -5.51
N ALA A 194 1.28 -16.49 -6.79
CA ALA A 194 -0.01 -16.78 -7.41
C ALA A 194 -0.46 -18.25 -7.26
N SER A 195 0.44 -19.17 -6.93
CA SER A 195 0.08 -20.58 -6.64
C SER A 195 -0.59 -20.74 -5.27
N GLU A 196 -0.29 -19.85 -4.31
CA GLU A 196 -0.94 -19.84 -2.98
C GLU A 196 -2.16 -18.92 -2.94
N ALA A 197 -2.17 -17.86 -3.76
CA ALA A 197 -3.23 -16.85 -3.79
C ALA A 197 -3.68 -16.56 -5.23
N PRO A 198 -4.41 -17.48 -5.88
CA PRO A 198 -4.69 -17.44 -7.33
C PRO A 198 -5.77 -16.42 -7.73
N ALA A 199 -6.52 -15.85 -6.80
CA ALA A 199 -7.65 -14.98 -7.11
C ALA A 199 -7.30 -13.49 -7.17
N PHE A 200 -6.04 -13.10 -7.02
CA PHE A 200 -5.62 -11.71 -7.24
C PHE A 200 -6.01 -11.22 -8.63
N LEU A 201 -6.27 -9.92 -8.75
CA LEU A 201 -6.60 -9.30 -10.04
C LEU A 201 -5.41 -9.34 -11.01
N TYR A 202 -4.20 -9.22 -10.48
CA TYR A 202 -2.95 -9.22 -11.23
C TYR A 202 -1.95 -10.23 -10.63
N PRO A 203 -2.25 -11.56 -10.72
CA PRO A 203 -1.46 -12.58 -10.02
C PRO A 203 -0.11 -12.82 -10.70
N VAL A 204 0.98 -12.80 -9.94
CA VAL A 204 2.35 -13.03 -10.43
C VAL A 204 2.97 -14.25 -9.75
N LYS A 205 3.57 -15.15 -10.56
CA LYS A 205 4.27 -16.34 -10.06
C LYS A 205 5.70 -16.03 -9.63
N GLY A 206 6.28 -16.94 -8.85
CA GLY A 206 7.68 -16.85 -8.42
C GLY A 206 7.89 -15.91 -7.23
N GLY A 207 6.84 -15.60 -6.51
CA GLY A 207 6.88 -14.74 -5.32
C GLY A 207 7.08 -15.52 -4.03
N PRO A 208 7.18 -14.78 -2.90
CA PRO A 208 7.24 -15.37 -1.57
C PRO A 208 5.93 -16.08 -1.20
N SER A 209 6.04 -17.08 -0.33
CA SER A 209 4.86 -17.71 0.27
C SER A 209 4.21 -16.78 1.31
N ALA A 210 2.93 -17.02 1.61
CA ALA A 210 2.23 -16.33 2.69
C ALA A 210 2.95 -16.47 4.05
N ASP A 211 3.56 -17.64 4.32
CA ASP A 211 4.35 -17.87 5.54
C ASP A 211 5.67 -17.05 5.54
N HIS A 212 6.31 -16.89 4.39
CA HIS A 212 7.46 -15.99 4.27
C HIS A 212 7.05 -14.54 4.57
N MET A 213 5.94 -14.07 3.97
CA MET A 213 5.43 -12.73 4.24
C MET A 213 5.04 -12.53 5.70
N ARG A 214 4.44 -13.53 6.34
CA ARG A 214 4.15 -13.51 7.78
C ARG A 214 5.41 -13.26 8.60
N ARG A 215 6.50 -14.00 8.32
CA ARG A 215 7.78 -13.79 9.03
C ARG A 215 8.38 -12.42 8.76
N MET A 216 8.36 -11.95 7.51
CA MET A 216 8.88 -10.64 7.13
C MET A 216 8.11 -9.51 7.84
N ILE A 217 6.78 -9.55 7.81
CA ILE A 217 5.94 -8.58 8.52
C ILE A 217 6.25 -8.61 10.02
N GLY A 218 6.41 -9.80 10.61
CA GLY A 218 6.82 -9.95 12.00
C GLY A 218 8.15 -9.25 12.29
N MET A 219 9.19 -9.47 11.50
CA MET A 219 10.49 -8.81 11.65
C MET A 219 10.40 -7.28 11.52
N LEU A 220 9.59 -6.77 10.58
CA LEU A 220 9.36 -5.34 10.42
C LEU A 220 8.72 -4.75 11.69
N LEU A 221 7.69 -5.39 12.22
CA LEU A 221 7.00 -4.95 13.44
C LEU A 221 7.90 -5.02 14.68
N ASP A 222 8.70 -6.08 14.82
CA ASP A 222 9.65 -6.27 15.92
C ASP A 222 10.77 -5.22 15.94
N SER A 223 11.04 -4.57 14.81
CA SER A 223 11.97 -3.43 14.75
C SER A 223 11.54 -2.23 15.59
N ALA A 224 10.29 -2.19 16.01
CA ALA A 224 9.63 -1.07 16.71
C ALA A 224 9.73 0.28 15.94
N ARG A 225 9.92 0.22 14.60
CA ARG A 225 10.00 1.40 13.72
C ARG A 225 8.72 1.63 12.92
N VAL A 226 7.85 0.61 12.82
CA VAL A 226 6.61 0.70 12.03
C VAL A 226 5.59 1.57 12.75
N VAL A 227 5.31 2.73 12.19
CA VAL A 227 4.35 3.71 12.73
C VAL A 227 3.00 3.67 12.03
N SER A 228 2.93 3.01 10.88
CA SER A 228 1.70 2.80 10.11
C SER A 228 1.87 1.59 9.20
N PHE A 229 0.76 0.94 8.87
CA PHE A 229 0.71 -0.20 7.96
C PHE A 229 -0.49 -0.06 7.03
N SER A 230 -0.34 -0.42 5.76
CA SER A 230 -1.46 -0.53 4.81
C SER A 230 -1.47 -1.88 4.13
N VAL A 231 -2.67 -2.41 3.93
CA VAL A 231 -2.92 -3.67 3.22
C VAL A 231 -3.74 -3.35 1.99
N CYS A 232 -3.22 -3.63 0.81
CA CYS A 232 -3.99 -3.59 -0.43
C CYS A 232 -4.66 -4.95 -0.65
N ALA A 233 -5.99 -4.91 -0.85
CA ALA A 233 -6.84 -6.08 -1.00
C ALA A 233 -7.41 -6.12 -2.43
N SER A 234 -6.58 -6.51 -3.38
CA SER A 234 -6.86 -6.48 -4.82
C SER A 234 -7.14 -7.87 -5.40
N TRP A 235 -8.10 -8.61 -4.86
CA TRP A 235 -8.52 -9.90 -5.43
C TRP A 235 -10.03 -9.94 -5.71
N ASP A 236 -10.43 -10.92 -6.54
CA ASP A 236 -11.81 -11.21 -6.91
C ASP A 236 -12.36 -12.35 -6.02
N PRO A 237 -13.20 -12.06 -5.02
CA PRO A 237 -13.76 -13.08 -4.14
C PRO A 237 -14.62 -14.13 -4.88
N ASP A 238 -15.21 -13.78 -6.03
CA ASP A 238 -16.00 -14.73 -6.82
C ASP A 238 -15.13 -15.80 -7.50
N LYS A 239 -13.81 -15.50 -7.67
CA LYS A 239 -12.80 -16.44 -8.14
C LYS A 239 -12.11 -17.21 -7.01
N ASP A 240 -12.50 -16.97 -5.76
CA ASP A 240 -11.95 -17.59 -4.54
C ASP A 240 -13.02 -18.35 -3.73
N PRO A 241 -13.81 -19.25 -4.33
CA PRO A 241 -14.93 -19.90 -3.65
C PRO A 241 -14.50 -20.76 -2.44
N GLY A 242 -13.22 -21.16 -2.42
CA GLY A 242 -12.60 -21.89 -1.30
C GLY A 242 -11.96 -21.00 -0.24
N GLY A 243 -11.90 -19.69 -0.46
CA GLY A 243 -11.22 -18.75 0.44
C GLY A 243 -9.70 -18.94 0.52
N THR A 244 -9.09 -19.51 -0.52
CA THR A 244 -7.65 -19.80 -0.55
C THR A 244 -6.82 -18.53 -0.49
N THR A 245 -7.13 -17.55 -1.36
CA THR A 245 -6.47 -16.24 -1.38
C THR A 245 -6.69 -15.50 -0.08
N LEU A 246 -7.94 -15.42 0.41
CA LEU A 246 -8.25 -14.80 1.69
C LEU A 246 -7.49 -15.45 2.85
N SER A 247 -7.37 -16.78 2.85
CA SER A 247 -6.63 -17.51 3.89
C SER A 247 -5.13 -17.21 3.84
N ALA A 248 -4.53 -17.15 2.64
CA ALA A 248 -3.13 -16.79 2.45
C ALA A 248 -2.85 -15.36 2.96
N VAL A 249 -3.70 -14.39 2.58
CA VAL A 249 -3.59 -12.99 3.03
C VAL A 249 -3.71 -12.89 4.55
N ARG A 250 -4.71 -13.55 5.16
CA ARG A 250 -4.87 -13.55 6.62
C ARG A 250 -3.68 -14.19 7.34
N SER A 251 -3.11 -15.26 6.77
CA SER A 251 -1.91 -15.89 7.32
C SER A 251 -0.72 -14.93 7.32
N ALA A 252 -0.51 -14.19 6.22
CA ALA A 252 0.55 -13.19 6.14
C ALA A 252 0.38 -12.06 7.18
N LEU A 253 -0.86 -11.68 7.47
CA LEU A 253 -1.21 -10.58 8.40
C LEU A 253 -1.27 -11.00 9.88
N GLU A 254 -1.10 -12.29 10.21
CA GLU A 254 -1.18 -12.80 11.60
C GLU A 254 -0.32 -12.03 12.63
N PRO A 255 0.88 -11.50 12.28
CA PRO A 255 1.69 -10.73 13.22
C PRO A 255 1.08 -9.38 13.61
N ILE A 256 0.13 -8.85 12.84
CA ILE A 256 -0.49 -7.55 13.10
C ILE A 256 -1.54 -7.74 14.19
N ARG A 257 -1.25 -7.21 15.36
CA ARG A 257 -2.17 -7.21 16.51
C ARG A 257 -2.84 -5.84 16.63
N THR A 258 -4.14 -5.82 16.67
CA THR A 258 -4.99 -4.63 16.85
C THR A 258 -5.44 -4.48 18.30
#